data_1618f9751c63c62bd740a12ea77ce4a0
#
_entry.id   1618f9751c63c62bd740a12ea77ce4a0
#
_cell.length_a   1.000
_cell.length_b   1.000
_cell.length_c   1.000
_cell.angle_alpha   90.00
_cell.angle_beta   90.00
_cell.angle_gamma   90.00
#
_symmetry.space_group_name_H-M   'P 1'
#
loop_
_entity.id
_entity.type
_entity.pdbx_description
1 polymer ?
#
loop_
_entity_poly.entity_id
_entity_poly.type
_entity_poly.pdbx_seq_one_letter_code
_entity_poly.pdbx_strand_id
1 'polypeptide(L)'
;QWFARGYYGAVAHNVAAIYAHYLGPYDGNPVHLNPHPPQANAERYVRYMGGADRVLERARADYAAGDFRWVAEVTNRVVFADPTHRGARELCADAMEQMGYQAESATWRNTYLLAARELRSQQAPAVPKGIAISPDVVAMLPLEKFLEFLAIRVNGPRAQDINARIDWILKPEAAAASERQRVTLSNGALNHRAGSHGDAAQVTVCTPRAQLAQLLQGPAEMLRSLDAGEIDVKGDRELLRAFVRALDDFNPMFNVVEP
;
A
#
# COMPACT_ATOMS: atom_id res chain seq x y z
N GLN A 1 38.11 -7.09 3.36
CA GLN A 1 38.31 -6.17 4.49
C GLN A 1 36.96 -5.84 5.10
N TRP A 2 36.87 -5.72 6.42
CA TRP A 2 35.60 -5.51 7.13
C TRP A 2 34.81 -4.28 6.65
N PHE A 3 35.46 -3.19 6.27
CA PHE A 3 34.85 -1.96 5.77
C PHE A 3 34.33 -2.07 4.32
N ALA A 4 34.69 -3.12 3.59
CA ALA A 4 34.23 -3.37 2.23
C ALA A 4 33.07 -4.37 2.16
N ARG A 5 32.52 -4.78 3.30
CA ARG A 5 31.38 -5.70 3.35
C ARG A 5 30.05 -5.00 3.03
N GLY A 6 29.10 -5.78 2.55
CA GLY A 6 27.76 -5.31 2.15
C GLY A 6 26.82 -5.11 3.33
N TYR A 7 27.13 -4.19 4.25
CA TYR A 7 26.29 -3.95 5.43
C TYR A 7 24.92 -3.33 5.13
N TYR A 8 24.82 -2.54 4.06
CA TYR A 8 23.57 -1.94 3.60
C TYR A 8 23.08 -2.63 2.32
N GLY A 9 23.81 -2.51 1.22
CA GLY A 9 23.60 -3.27 -0.01
C GLY A 9 24.27 -4.64 0.06
N ALA A 10 23.75 -5.60 -0.69
CA ALA A 10 24.35 -6.91 -0.86
C ALA A 10 24.49 -7.24 -2.34
N VAL A 11 25.54 -7.98 -2.72
CA VAL A 11 25.77 -8.34 -4.13
C VAL A 11 24.57 -9.07 -4.72
N ALA A 12 23.99 -10.04 -3.99
CA ALA A 12 22.81 -10.77 -4.45
C ALA A 12 21.60 -9.85 -4.71
N HIS A 13 21.36 -8.88 -3.82
CA HIS A 13 20.27 -7.90 -4.00
C HIS A 13 20.53 -6.99 -5.20
N ASN A 14 21.75 -6.47 -5.33
CA ASN A 14 22.12 -5.58 -6.43
C ASN A 14 22.02 -6.29 -7.79
N VAL A 15 22.44 -7.55 -7.87
CA VAL A 15 22.29 -8.36 -9.09
C VAL A 15 20.81 -8.51 -9.45
N ALA A 16 19.95 -8.89 -8.50
CA ALA A 16 18.52 -9.01 -8.74
C ALA A 16 17.89 -7.66 -9.17
N ALA A 17 18.31 -6.55 -8.56
CA ALA A 17 17.86 -5.21 -8.93
C ALA A 17 18.29 -4.81 -10.35
N ILE A 18 19.50 -5.15 -10.77
CA ILE A 18 19.98 -4.92 -12.14
C ILE A 18 19.12 -5.69 -13.15
N TYR A 19 18.87 -6.97 -12.89
CA TYR A 19 18.00 -7.77 -13.75
C TYR A 19 16.59 -7.17 -13.84
N ALA A 20 15.99 -6.80 -12.72
CA ALA A 20 14.67 -6.18 -12.71
C ALA A 20 14.63 -4.84 -13.45
N HIS A 21 15.70 -4.05 -13.37
CA HIS A 21 15.82 -2.76 -14.07
C HIS A 21 15.86 -2.93 -15.60
N TYR A 22 16.65 -3.88 -16.11
CA TYR A 22 16.84 -4.07 -17.55
C TYR A 22 15.76 -4.95 -18.21
N LEU A 23 15.25 -5.95 -17.50
CA LEU A 23 14.32 -6.94 -18.05
C LEU A 23 12.86 -6.71 -17.60
N GLY A 24 12.64 -5.85 -16.60
CA GLY A 24 11.32 -5.65 -16.00
C GLY A 24 10.91 -6.79 -15.06
N PRO A 25 9.70 -6.72 -14.50
CA PRO A 25 9.21 -7.68 -13.50
C PRO A 25 8.79 -9.03 -14.08
N TYR A 26 8.60 -9.14 -15.39
CA TYR A 26 8.17 -10.38 -16.05
C TYR A 26 9.39 -11.19 -16.49
N ASP A 27 9.48 -12.43 -16.02
CA ASP A 27 10.58 -13.33 -16.28
C ASP A 27 10.50 -14.14 -17.59
N GLY A 28 9.47 -13.89 -18.41
CA GLY A 28 9.24 -14.57 -19.69
C GLY A 28 8.49 -15.91 -19.56
N ASN A 29 8.25 -16.42 -18.36
CA ASN A 29 7.50 -17.66 -18.15
C ASN A 29 5.98 -17.42 -18.20
N PRO A 30 5.24 -17.97 -19.19
CA PRO A 30 3.79 -17.75 -19.29
C PRO A 30 2.96 -18.14 -18.08
N VAL A 31 3.46 -19.03 -17.21
CA VAL A 31 2.80 -19.42 -15.96
C VAL A 31 2.68 -18.24 -14.99
N HIS A 32 3.60 -17.27 -15.08
CA HIS A 32 3.64 -16.09 -14.22
C HIS A 32 2.85 -14.89 -14.76
N LEU A 33 2.25 -14.99 -15.97
CA LEU A 33 1.46 -13.90 -16.57
C LEU A 33 0.17 -13.59 -15.78
N ASN A 34 -0.51 -14.62 -15.32
CA ASN A 34 -1.79 -14.48 -14.62
C ASN A 34 -1.87 -15.48 -13.44
N PRO A 35 -1.08 -15.27 -12.40
CA PRO A 35 -1.09 -16.14 -11.23
C PRO A 35 -2.41 -15.98 -10.45
N HIS A 36 -2.82 -17.02 -9.76
CA HIS A 36 -3.90 -16.90 -8.78
C HIS A 36 -3.54 -15.87 -7.69
N PRO A 37 -4.54 -15.18 -7.08
CA PRO A 37 -4.32 -14.37 -5.89
C PRO A 37 -3.55 -15.15 -4.82
N PRO A 38 -2.68 -14.50 -4.04
CA PRO A 38 -1.75 -15.19 -3.12
C PRO A 38 -2.42 -16.20 -2.20
N GLN A 39 -3.54 -15.84 -1.57
CA GLN A 39 -4.28 -16.72 -0.66
C GLN A 39 -4.85 -17.93 -1.40
N ALA A 40 -5.58 -17.72 -2.49
CA ALA A 40 -6.15 -18.82 -3.29
C ALA A 40 -5.08 -19.72 -3.91
N ASN A 41 -3.89 -19.17 -4.20
CA ASN A 41 -2.73 -19.94 -4.66
C ASN A 41 -2.20 -20.82 -3.53
N ALA A 42 -2.00 -20.25 -2.34
CA ALA A 42 -1.51 -20.93 -1.16
C ALA A 42 -2.42 -22.11 -0.75
N GLU A 43 -3.75 -21.92 -0.73
CA GLU A 43 -4.72 -22.98 -0.45
C GLU A 43 -4.57 -24.19 -1.39
N ARG A 44 -4.32 -23.93 -2.69
CA ARG A 44 -4.09 -24.98 -3.69
C ARG A 44 -2.79 -25.73 -3.44
N TYR A 45 -1.69 -24.99 -3.17
CA TYR A 45 -0.41 -25.62 -2.87
C TYR A 45 -0.47 -26.47 -1.61
N VAL A 46 -1.04 -25.96 -0.52
CA VAL A 46 -1.15 -26.71 0.75
C VAL A 46 -1.97 -27.99 0.55
N ARG A 47 -3.11 -27.90 -0.14
CA ARG A 47 -3.92 -29.07 -0.48
C ARG A 47 -3.13 -30.08 -1.33
N TYR A 48 -2.40 -29.60 -2.34
CA TYR A 48 -1.62 -30.46 -3.24
C TYR A 48 -0.45 -31.14 -2.52
N MET A 49 0.14 -30.48 -1.51
CA MET A 49 1.22 -31.01 -0.67
C MET A 49 0.73 -31.99 0.41
N GLY A 50 -0.57 -32.22 0.51
CA GLY A 50 -1.17 -33.18 1.46
C GLY A 50 -1.72 -32.57 2.75
N GLY A 51 -1.91 -31.25 2.78
CA GLY A 51 -2.46 -30.50 3.91
C GLY A 51 -1.41 -29.90 4.83
N ALA A 52 -1.84 -28.99 5.70
CA ALA A 52 -0.97 -28.21 6.58
C ALA A 52 -0.09 -29.09 7.49
N ASP A 53 -0.67 -30.10 8.12
CA ASP A 53 0.06 -30.99 9.05
C ASP A 53 1.23 -31.71 8.35
N ARG A 54 0.98 -32.19 7.12
CA ARG A 54 2.03 -32.86 6.34
C ARG A 54 3.15 -31.92 5.91
N VAL A 55 2.80 -30.69 5.55
CA VAL A 55 3.79 -29.65 5.25
C VAL A 55 4.66 -29.37 6.48
N LEU A 56 4.03 -29.17 7.65
CA LEU A 56 4.76 -28.88 8.89
C LEU A 56 5.62 -30.03 9.37
N GLU A 57 5.17 -31.27 9.23
CA GLU A 57 5.97 -32.45 9.56
C GLU A 57 7.29 -32.44 8.78
N ARG A 58 7.23 -32.22 7.46
CA ARG A 58 8.43 -32.18 6.61
C ARG A 58 9.28 -30.94 6.89
N ALA A 59 8.64 -29.77 7.00
CA ALA A 59 9.33 -28.52 7.25
C ALA A 59 10.14 -28.52 8.57
N ARG A 60 9.68 -29.25 9.60
CA ARG A 60 10.46 -29.43 10.84
C ARG A 60 11.73 -30.24 10.61
N ALA A 61 11.67 -31.26 9.75
CA ALA A 61 12.88 -32.01 9.38
C ALA A 61 13.87 -31.15 8.57
N ASP A 62 13.35 -30.36 7.63
CA ASP A 62 14.13 -29.43 6.83
C ASP A 62 14.74 -28.32 7.71
N TYR A 63 14.01 -27.81 8.71
CA TYR A 63 14.51 -26.86 9.69
C TYR A 63 15.68 -27.46 10.50
N ALA A 64 15.55 -28.69 10.96
CA ALA A 64 16.63 -29.38 11.67
C ALA A 64 17.85 -29.62 10.79
N ALA A 65 17.68 -29.74 9.48
CA ALA A 65 18.74 -29.83 8.49
C ALA A 65 19.37 -28.46 8.14
N GLY A 66 18.78 -27.36 8.59
CA GLY A 66 19.26 -25.99 8.35
C GLY A 66 18.78 -25.36 7.03
N ASP A 67 17.82 -25.96 6.34
CA ASP A 67 17.26 -25.40 5.09
C ASP A 67 16.16 -24.35 5.39
N PHE A 68 16.55 -23.31 6.10
CA PHE A 68 15.63 -22.25 6.56
C PHE A 68 14.92 -21.53 5.42
N ARG A 69 15.55 -21.38 4.26
CA ARG A 69 14.93 -20.73 3.10
C ARG A 69 13.72 -21.52 2.61
N TRP A 70 13.87 -22.81 2.46
CA TRP A 70 12.79 -23.69 2.03
C TRP A 70 11.69 -23.78 3.08
N VAL A 71 12.07 -23.89 4.35
CA VAL A 71 11.11 -23.89 5.47
C VAL A 71 10.28 -22.61 5.46
N ALA A 72 10.87 -21.44 5.32
CA ALA A 72 10.14 -20.19 5.24
C ALA A 72 9.16 -20.17 4.05
N GLU A 73 9.58 -20.67 2.88
CA GLU A 73 8.75 -20.70 1.68
C GLU A 73 7.52 -21.59 1.86
N VAL A 74 7.67 -22.83 2.31
CA VAL A 74 6.55 -23.78 2.41
C VAL A 74 5.62 -23.47 3.59
N THR A 75 6.17 -22.99 4.71
CA THR A 75 5.34 -22.63 5.87
C THR A 75 4.59 -21.33 5.65
N ASN A 76 5.14 -20.37 4.91
CA ASN A 76 4.42 -19.17 4.50
C ASN A 76 3.21 -19.50 3.61
N ARG A 77 3.28 -20.55 2.76
CA ARG A 77 2.09 -21.04 2.04
C ARG A 77 1.00 -21.51 3.00
N VAL A 78 1.35 -22.16 4.10
CA VAL A 78 0.36 -22.55 5.12
C VAL A 78 -0.22 -21.32 5.81
N VAL A 79 0.60 -20.33 6.15
CA VAL A 79 0.14 -19.06 6.76
C VAL A 79 -0.84 -18.32 5.84
N PHE A 80 -0.55 -18.25 4.53
CA PHE A 80 -1.46 -17.61 3.58
C PHE A 80 -2.75 -18.40 3.34
N ALA A 81 -2.72 -19.74 3.47
CA ALA A 81 -3.91 -20.58 3.37
C ALA A 81 -4.76 -20.54 4.64
N ASP A 82 -4.12 -20.47 5.79
CA ASP A 82 -4.76 -20.36 7.11
C ASP A 82 -3.90 -19.47 8.03
N PRO A 83 -4.19 -18.16 8.10
CA PRO A 83 -3.43 -17.24 8.92
C PRO A 83 -3.58 -17.48 10.43
N THR A 84 -4.53 -18.31 10.85
CA THR A 84 -4.74 -18.70 12.25
C THR A 84 -3.89 -19.89 12.67
N HIS A 85 -3.22 -20.56 11.72
CA HIS A 85 -2.46 -21.79 11.97
C HIS A 85 -1.18 -21.53 12.76
N ARG A 86 -1.27 -21.60 14.08
CA ARG A 86 -0.21 -21.24 15.03
C ARG A 86 1.14 -21.92 14.72
N GLY A 87 1.13 -23.23 14.50
CA GLY A 87 2.37 -23.99 14.25
C GLY A 87 3.09 -23.57 12.97
N ALA A 88 2.34 -23.16 11.93
CA ALA A 88 2.93 -22.65 10.69
C ALA A 88 3.55 -21.26 10.90
N ARG A 89 2.85 -20.38 11.63
CA ARG A 89 3.34 -19.04 11.98
C ARG A 89 4.63 -19.12 12.78
N GLU A 90 4.67 -19.96 13.82
CA GLU A 90 5.85 -20.14 14.67
C GLU A 90 7.06 -20.67 13.86
N LEU A 91 6.87 -21.75 13.10
CA LEU A 91 7.97 -22.34 12.32
C LEU A 91 8.46 -21.43 11.20
N CYS A 92 7.54 -20.69 10.54
CA CYS A 92 7.89 -19.68 9.55
C CYS A 92 8.71 -18.54 10.17
N ALA A 93 8.27 -18.05 11.34
CA ALA A 93 8.98 -17.02 12.08
C ALA A 93 10.37 -17.47 12.52
N ASP A 94 10.51 -18.69 13.02
CA ASP A 94 11.79 -19.26 13.43
C ASP A 94 12.76 -19.38 12.23
N ALA A 95 12.29 -19.81 11.08
CA ALA A 95 13.10 -19.89 9.87
C ALA A 95 13.53 -18.49 9.37
N MET A 96 12.64 -17.52 9.36
CA MET A 96 12.97 -16.14 9.00
C MET A 96 13.95 -15.51 9.98
N GLU A 97 13.82 -15.79 11.27
CA GLU A 97 14.74 -15.30 12.29
C GLU A 97 16.17 -15.85 12.07
N GLN A 98 16.30 -17.15 11.76
CA GLN A 98 17.59 -17.73 11.41
C GLN A 98 18.20 -17.08 10.16
N MET A 99 17.39 -16.84 9.12
CA MET A 99 17.87 -16.12 7.93
C MET A 99 18.26 -14.68 8.24
N GLY A 100 17.54 -14.03 9.16
CA GLY A 100 17.89 -12.69 9.64
C GLY A 100 19.25 -12.65 10.35
N TYR A 101 19.53 -13.60 11.24
CA TYR A 101 20.81 -13.70 11.94
C TYR A 101 21.98 -14.02 11.00
N GLN A 102 21.73 -14.73 9.90
CA GLN A 102 22.72 -15.06 8.89
C GLN A 102 22.93 -13.95 7.85
N ALA A 103 22.01 -12.97 7.78
CA ALA A 103 22.11 -11.90 6.80
C ALA A 103 23.21 -10.89 7.18
N GLU A 104 24.17 -10.67 6.30
CA GLU A 104 25.22 -9.66 6.47
C GLU A 104 24.66 -8.25 6.27
N SER A 105 23.80 -8.07 5.26
CA SER A 105 23.14 -6.80 4.96
C SER A 105 22.10 -6.46 6.02
N ALA A 106 22.19 -5.26 6.59
CA ALA A 106 21.24 -4.79 7.61
C ALA A 106 19.79 -4.68 7.07
N THR A 107 19.63 -4.35 5.80
CA THR A 107 18.31 -4.27 5.15
C THR A 107 17.65 -5.64 5.09
N TRP A 108 18.37 -6.68 4.66
CA TRP A 108 17.84 -8.04 4.63
C TRP A 108 17.57 -8.57 6.05
N ARG A 109 18.52 -8.35 6.96
CA ARG A 109 18.35 -8.74 8.37
C ARG A 109 17.06 -8.16 8.94
N ASN A 110 16.87 -6.85 8.80
CA ASN A 110 15.69 -6.18 9.33
C ASN A 110 14.40 -6.69 8.67
N THR A 111 14.41 -6.96 7.36
CA THR A 111 13.25 -7.50 6.66
C THR A 111 12.85 -8.86 7.24
N TYR A 112 13.78 -9.78 7.43
CA TYR A 112 13.49 -11.09 8.01
C TYR A 112 13.06 -11.01 9.47
N LEU A 113 13.71 -10.20 10.30
CA LEU A 113 13.36 -10.07 11.71
C LEU A 113 12.01 -9.37 11.92
N LEU A 114 11.67 -8.39 11.08
CA LEU A 114 10.34 -7.76 11.10
C LEU A 114 9.25 -8.75 10.68
N ALA A 115 9.49 -9.55 9.65
CA ALA A 115 8.59 -10.60 9.23
C ALA A 115 8.35 -11.65 10.33
N ALA A 116 9.41 -12.11 11.00
CA ALA A 116 9.30 -13.02 12.14
C ALA A 116 8.49 -12.41 13.29
N ARG A 117 8.68 -11.11 13.56
CA ARG A 117 7.89 -10.38 14.57
C ARG A 117 6.42 -10.28 14.18
N GLU A 118 6.11 -9.97 12.91
CA GLU A 118 4.73 -9.90 12.41
C GLU A 118 4.01 -11.24 12.65
N LEU A 119 4.62 -12.35 12.23
CA LEU A 119 4.06 -13.69 12.42
C LEU A 119 3.79 -14.06 13.89
N ARG A 120 4.61 -13.59 14.83
CA ARG A 120 4.45 -13.87 16.26
C ARG A 120 3.46 -12.94 16.95
N SER A 121 3.27 -11.70 16.46
CA SER A 121 2.48 -10.69 17.16
C SER A 121 0.97 -10.91 17.08
N GLN A 122 0.47 -11.58 16.05
CA GLN A 122 -0.96 -11.79 15.77
C GLN A 122 -1.79 -10.47 15.75
N GLN A 123 -1.13 -9.34 15.69
CA GLN A 123 -1.75 -8.02 15.67
C GLN A 123 -1.08 -7.18 14.59
N ALA A 124 -1.89 -6.52 13.78
CA ALA A 124 -1.37 -5.52 12.86
C ALA A 124 -0.60 -4.46 13.67
N PRO A 125 0.57 -4.01 13.21
CA PRO A 125 1.31 -2.96 13.89
C PRO A 125 0.43 -1.72 14.06
N ALA A 126 0.46 -1.11 15.24
CA ALA A 126 -0.22 0.16 15.45
C ALA A 126 0.42 1.23 14.55
N VAL A 127 -0.41 2.04 13.89
CA VAL A 127 0.09 3.20 13.14
C VAL A 127 0.81 4.12 14.12
N PRO A 128 2.13 4.38 13.96
CA PRO A 128 2.82 5.30 14.83
C PRO A 128 2.16 6.68 14.74
N LYS A 129 1.79 7.24 15.88
CA LYS A 129 1.34 8.63 15.94
C LYS A 129 2.49 9.51 15.41
N GLY A 130 2.29 10.13 14.25
CA GLY A 130 3.30 11.03 13.67
C GLY A 130 3.93 10.59 12.34
N ILE A 131 3.45 9.52 11.69
CA ILE A 131 3.67 9.40 10.24
C ILE A 131 2.71 10.38 9.56
N ALA A 132 2.88 11.64 9.83
CA ALA A 132 2.27 12.72 9.06
C ALA A 132 3.28 13.13 7.99
N ILE A 133 2.82 13.26 6.76
CA ILE A 133 3.58 13.97 5.74
C ILE A 133 3.92 15.34 6.32
N SER A 134 5.20 15.75 6.29
CA SER A 134 5.61 17.04 6.85
C SER A 134 4.70 18.15 6.32
N PRO A 135 4.15 19.03 7.17
CA PRO A 135 3.32 20.14 6.74
C PRO A 135 4.00 21.01 5.67
N ASP A 136 5.33 21.18 5.75
CA ASP A 136 6.11 21.95 4.80
C ASP A 136 6.12 21.31 3.40
N VAL A 137 6.21 19.98 3.33
CA VAL A 137 6.10 19.24 2.05
C VAL A 137 4.71 19.40 1.46
N VAL A 138 3.67 19.32 2.29
CA VAL A 138 2.29 19.48 1.82
C VAL A 138 2.00 20.92 1.39
N ALA A 139 2.55 21.91 2.08
CA ALA A 139 2.40 23.32 1.71
C ALA A 139 2.96 23.62 0.31
N MET A 140 3.94 22.85 -0.14
CA MET A 140 4.52 22.97 -1.48
C MET A 140 3.86 22.07 -2.53
N LEU A 141 2.92 21.21 -2.13
CA LEU A 141 2.29 20.24 -3.04
C LEU A 141 1.39 20.95 -4.06
N PRO A 142 1.63 20.82 -5.39
CA PRO A 142 0.72 21.34 -6.40
C PRO A 142 -0.65 20.66 -6.29
N LEU A 143 -1.72 21.38 -6.65
CA LEU A 143 -3.08 20.82 -6.66
C LEU A 143 -3.18 19.57 -7.54
N GLU A 144 -2.47 19.55 -8.65
CA GLU A 144 -2.37 18.41 -9.54
C GLU A 144 -1.91 17.14 -8.79
N LYS A 145 -0.85 17.24 -8.01
CA LYS A 145 -0.31 16.08 -7.24
C LYS A 145 -1.23 15.64 -6.11
N PHE A 146 -1.93 16.56 -5.49
CA PHE A 146 -2.98 16.23 -4.53
C PHE A 146 -4.11 15.43 -5.19
N LEU A 147 -4.55 15.84 -6.38
CA LEU A 147 -5.60 15.13 -7.12
C LEU A 147 -5.14 13.76 -7.66
N GLU A 148 -3.89 13.63 -8.11
CA GLU A 148 -3.29 12.33 -8.43
C GLU A 148 -3.31 11.38 -7.22
N PHE A 149 -2.99 11.90 -6.04
CA PHE A 149 -3.07 11.12 -4.80
C PHE A 149 -4.51 10.70 -4.48
N LEU A 150 -5.50 11.57 -4.70
CA LEU A 150 -6.91 11.19 -4.56
C LEU A 150 -7.33 10.15 -5.60
N ALA A 151 -6.82 10.24 -6.83
CA ALA A 151 -7.13 9.28 -7.89
C ALA A 151 -6.72 7.84 -7.53
N ILE A 152 -5.58 7.68 -6.85
CA ILE A 152 -5.13 6.36 -6.35
C ILE A 152 -6.10 5.81 -5.28
N ARG A 153 -6.77 6.68 -4.52
CA ARG A 153 -7.70 6.28 -3.46
C ARG A 153 -9.10 5.93 -3.96
N VAL A 154 -9.43 6.24 -5.22
CA VAL A 154 -10.77 5.93 -5.74
C VAL A 154 -11.01 4.43 -5.75
N ASN A 155 -12.01 3.98 -5.00
CA ASN A 155 -12.51 2.61 -5.08
C ASN A 155 -13.44 2.49 -6.28
N GLY A 156 -12.94 1.92 -7.38
CA GLY A 156 -13.66 1.81 -8.65
C GLY A 156 -15.07 1.21 -8.51
N PRO A 157 -15.25 0.05 -7.87
CA PRO A 157 -16.57 -0.54 -7.60
C PRO A 157 -17.54 0.37 -6.84
N ARG A 158 -17.07 1.14 -5.83
CA ARG A 158 -17.92 2.09 -5.10
C ARG A 158 -18.23 3.35 -5.90
N ALA A 159 -17.35 3.71 -6.81
CA ALA A 159 -17.45 4.93 -7.61
C ALA A 159 -18.10 4.72 -8.99
N GLN A 160 -18.41 3.48 -9.39
CA GLN A 160 -18.83 3.13 -10.75
C GLN A 160 -20.07 3.91 -11.23
N ASP A 161 -21.03 4.17 -10.34
CA ASP A 161 -22.28 4.87 -10.66
C ASP A 161 -22.20 6.38 -10.38
N ILE A 162 -21.07 6.89 -9.92
CA ILE A 162 -20.87 8.31 -9.62
C ILE A 162 -20.34 9.01 -10.87
N ASN A 163 -21.10 10.02 -11.34
CA ASN A 163 -20.67 10.90 -12.42
C ASN A 163 -20.57 12.32 -11.88
N ALA A 164 -19.35 12.78 -11.61
CA ALA A 164 -19.10 14.09 -11.01
C ALA A 164 -18.18 14.95 -11.86
N ARG A 165 -18.51 16.24 -11.96
CA ARG A 165 -17.67 17.30 -12.50
C ARG A 165 -17.46 18.35 -11.40
N ILE A 166 -16.24 18.41 -10.89
CA ILE A 166 -15.86 19.25 -9.75
C ILE A 166 -14.79 20.25 -10.20
N ASP A 167 -15.01 21.53 -10.00
CA ASP A 167 -13.95 22.53 -10.07
C ASP A 167 -13.25 22.61 -8.71
N TRP A 168 -12.01 22.19 -8.65
CA TRP A 168 -11.21 22.31 -7.43
C TRP A 168 -10.29 23.51 -7.53
N ILE A 169 -10.38 24.43 -6.58
CA ILE A 169 -9.63 25.66 -6.53
C ILE A 169 -8.81 25.67 -5.24
N LEU A 170 -7.49 25.72 -5.40
CA LEU A 170 -6.59 25.89 -4.28
C LEU A 170 -6.25 27.37 -4.13
N LYS A 171 -6.62 27.95 -3.00
CA LYS A 171 -6.35 29.34 -2.68
C LYS A 171 -4.92 29.44 -2.14
N PRO A 172 -4.08 30.34 -2.65
CA PRO A 172 -2.74 30.57 -2.13
C PRO A 172 -2.77 31.26 -0.76
N GLU A 173 -1.69 31.13 0.00
CA GLU A 173 -1.51 31.84 1.29
C GLU A 173 -1.04 33.29 1.11
N ALA A 174 -0.53 33.63 -0.07
CA ALA A 174 -0.01 34.97 -0.40
C ALA A 174 -0.50 35.41 -1.78
N ALA A 175 0.01 36.52 -2.30
CA ALA A 175 -0.37 37.13 -3.60
C ALA A 175 -0.07 36.24 -4.85
N ALA A 176 0.15 34.96 -4.71
CA ALA A 176 0.29 34.01 -5.81
C ALA A 176 -1.05 33.73 -6.50
N ALA A 177 -1.02 33.22 -7.72
CA ALA A 177 -2.22 32.85 -8.45
C ALA A 177 -2.87 31.59 -7.83
N SER A 178 -4.22 31.56 -7.82
CA SER A 178 -4.95 30.36 -7.44
C SER A 178 -4.73 29.24 -8.46
N GLU A 179 -4.51 28.01 -7.98
CA GLU A 179 -4.50 26.84 -8.85
C GLU A 179 -5.94 26.34 -9.03
N ARG A 180 -6.30 25.99 -10.24
CA ARG A 180 -7.61 25.44 -10.57
C ARG A 180 -7.46 24.20 -11.42
N GLN A 181 -8.19 23.15 -11.03
CA GLN A 181 -8.28 21.89 -11.77
C GLN A 181 -9.77 21.52 -11.95
N ARG A 182 -10.12 21.10 -13.15
CA ARG A 182 -11.37 20.39 -13.39
C ARG A 182 -11.15 18.92 -13.08
N VAL A 183 -11.89 18.39 -12.11
CA VAL A 183 -11.92 16.98 -11.72
C VAL A 183 -13.16 16.34 -12.33
N THR A 184 -13.01 15.19 -12.94
CA THR A 184 -14.09 14.35 -13.43
C THR A 184 -13.99 12.96 -12.84
N LEU A 185 -15.09 12.47 -12.23
CA LEU A 185 -15.22 11.08 -11.83
C LEU A 185 -16.25 10.43 -12.73
N SER A 186 -15.89 9.39 -13.42
CA SER A 186 -16.79 8.61 -14.28
C SER A 186 -16.23 7.21 -14.48
N ASN A 187 -17.11 6.21 -14.60
CA ASN A 187 -16.74 4.80 -14.75
C ASN A 187 -15.70 4.34 -13.68
N GLY A 188 -15.85 4.81 -12.45
CA GLY A 188 -14.95 4.46 -11.35
C GLY A 188 -13.54 5.05 -11.42
N ALA A 189 -13.27 5.99 -12.34
CA ALA A 189 -11.96 6.59 -12.52
C ALA A 189 -12.00 8.12 -12.35
N LEU A 190 -11.03 8.65 -11.59
CA LEU A 190 -10.84 10.09 -11.43
C LEU A 190 -9.82 10.58 -12.43
N ASN A 191 -10.19 11.62 -13.19
CA ASN A 191 -9.31 12.37 -14.06
C ASN A 191 -9.33 13.85 -13.70
N HIS A 192 -8.27 14.59 -14.02
CA HIS A 192 -8.22 16.03 -13.81
C HIS A 192 -7.49 16.74 -14.93
N ARG A 193 -7.80 18.04 -15.10
CA ARG A 193 -7.17 18.94 -16.07
C ARG A 193 -7.06 20.34 -15.49
N ALA A 194 -5.98 21.04 -15.83
CA ALA A 194 -5.80 22.43 -15.46
C ALA A 194 -6.90 23.33 -16.04
N GLY A 195 -7.41 24.26 -15.25
CA GLY A 195 -8.47 25.17 -15.65
C GLY A 195 -9.88 24.58 -15.59
N SER A 196 -10.85 25.33 -16.16
CA SER A 196 -12.26 24.89 -16.28
C SER A 196 -12.59 24.65 -17.75
N HIS A 197 -12.84 23.43 -18.11
CA HIS A 197 -13.12 23.02 -19.50
C HIS A 197 -14.44 22.23 -19.59
N GLY A 198 -15.09 22.30 -20.74
CA GLY A 198 -16.31 21.57 -21.04
C GLY A 198 -17.56 22.12 -20.31
N ASP A 199 -18.46 21.22 -19.97
CA ASP A 199 -19.71 21.56 -19.29
C ASP A 199 -19.47 22.16 -17.91
N ALA A 200 -20.47 22.89 -17.40
CA ALA A 200 -20.41 23.48 -16.07
C ALA A 200 -20.13 22.43 -14.98
N ALA A 201 -19.35 22.82 -13.98
CA ALA A 201 -19.15 21.99 -12.79
C ALA A 201 -20.45 21.86 -11.99
N GLN A 202 -20.73 20.68 -11.49
CA GLN A 202 -21.83 20.44 -10.56
C GLN A 202 -21.46 20.93 -9.15
N VAL A 203 -20.16 20.92 -8.85
CA VAL A 203 -19.60 21.35 -7.57
C VAL A 203 -18.36 22.21 -7.81
N THR A 204 -18.21 23.26 -7.03
CA THR A 204 -16.96 24.03 -6.93
C THR A 204 -16.46 23.92 -5.50
N VAL A 205 -15.24 23.43 -5.33
CA VAL A 205 -14.56 23.28 -4.04
C VAL A 205 -13.44 24.32 -3.98
N CYS A 206 -13.44 25.15 -2.94
CA CYS A 206 -12.38 26.10 -2.68
C CYS A 206 -11.67 25.74 -1.37
N THR A 207 -10.41 25.31 -1.48
CA THR A 207 -9.60 24.86 -0.34
C THR A 207 -8.45 25.82 -0.11
N PRO A 208 -8.26 26.36 1.10
CA PRO A 208 -7.00 27.01 1.46
C PRO A 208 -5.83 26.03 1.41
N ARG A 209 -4.67 26.47 0.98
CA ARG A 209 -3.47 25.62 0.88
C ARG A 209 -3.10 24.98 2.22
N ALA A 210 -3.23 25.72 3.33
CA ALA A 210 -2.97 25.21 4.68
C ALA A 210 -3.82 23.98 5.07
N GLN A 211 -4.99 23.79 4.44
CA GLN A 211 -5.86 22.65 4.73
C GLN A 211 -5.49 21.37 3.98
N LEU A 212 -4.61 21.41 2.96
CA LEU A 212 -4.25 20.21 2.20
C LEU A 212 -3.68 19.11 3.09
N ALA A 213 -2.86 19.47 4.08
CA ALA A 213 -2.28 18.50 5.02
C ALA A 213 -3.35 17.71 5.79
N GLN A 214 -4.42 18.39 6.14
CA GLN A 214 -5.56 17.80 6.85
C GLN A 214 -6.37 16.87 5.93
N LEU A 215 -6.63 17.31 4.70
CA LEU A 215 -7.38 16.52 3.72
C LEU A 215 -6.61 15.26 3.28
N LEU A 216 -5.28 15.28 3.32
CA LEU A 216 -4.44 14.11 3.02
C LEU A 216 -4.53 13.02 4.09
N GLN A 217 -5.04 13.31 5.28
CA GLN A 217 -5.20 12.32 6.34
C GLN A 217 -6.23 11.23 5.99
N GLY A 218 -7.18 11.52 5.10
CA GLY A 218 -8.07 10.51 4.56
C GLY A 218 -9.52 10.97 4.38
N PRO A 219 -10.39 10.07 3.90
CA PRO A 219 -11.79 10.39 3.59
C PRO A 219 -12.59 10.85 4.80
N ALA A 220 -12.34 10.27 5.98
CA ALA A 220 -13.05 10.66 7.22
C ALA A 220 -12.78 12.12 7.59
N GLU A 221 -11.52 12.54 7.46
CA GLU A 221 -11.12 13.92 7.75
C GLU A 221 -11.65 14.89 6.70
N MET A 222 -11.68 14.48 5.42
CA MET A 222 -12.31 15.28 4.36
C MET A 222 -13.81 15.51 4.64
N LEU A 223 -14.53 14.48 5.07
CA LEU A 223 -15.95 14.59 5.43
C LEU A 223 -16.14 15.49 6.66
N ARG A 224 -15.30 15.34 7.68
CA ARG A 224 -15.32 16.18 8.86
C ARG A 224 -15.14 17.68 8.50
N SER A 225 -14.12 17.98 7.69
CA SER A 225 -13.84 19.35 7.25
C SER A 225 -14.96 19.93 6.39
N LEU A 226 -15.63 19.10 5.58
CA LEU A 226 -16.80 19.47 4.80
C LEU A 226 -18.00 19.79 5.70
N ASP A 227 -18.24 18.98 6.73
CA ASP A 227 -19.36 19.16 7.67
C ASP A 227 -19.15 20.36 8.60
N ALA A 228 -17.91 20.60 9.01
CA ALA A 228 -17.51 21.76 9.80
C ALA A 228 -17.53 23.09 9.00
N GLY A 229 -17.71 23.03 7.67
CA GLY A 229 -17.69 24.23 6.82
C GLY A 229 -16.29 24.83 6.64
N GLU A 230 -15.23 24.05 6.91
CA GLU A 230 -13.85 24.47 6.74
C GLU A 230 -13.44 24.54 5.25
N ILE A 231 -14.19 23.83 4.40
CA ILE A 231 -14.06 23.83 2.94
C ILE A 231 -15.22 24.60 2.35
N ASP A 232 -14.95 25.63 1.55
CA ASP A 232 -15.97 26.39 0.83
C ASP A 232 -16.47 25.57 -0.37
N VAL A 233 -17.74 25.18 -0.35
CA VAL A 233 -18.35 24.35 -1.41
C VAL A 233 -19.59 25.04 -1.97
N LYS A 234 -19.61 25.21 -3.29
CA LYS A 234 -20.75 25.72 -4.05
C LYS A 234 -21.29 24.62 -4.97
N GLY A 235 -22.60 24.46 -5.01
CA GLY A 235 -23.26 23.44 -5.82
C GLY A 235 -23.65 22.20 -5.02
N ASP A 236 -23.63 21.04 -5.64
CA ASP A 236 -24.13 19.79 -5.09
C ASP A 236 -23.19 19.19 -4.03
N ARG A 237 -23.46 19.50 -2.76
CA ARG A 237 -22.68 18.99 -1.62
C ARG A 237 -22.82 17.47 -1.43
N GLU A 238 -23.98 16.89 -1.77
CA GLU A 238 -24.16 15.45 -1.62
C GLU A 238 -23.39 14.66 -2.66
N LEU A 239 -23.26 15.18 -3.86
CA LEU A 239 -22.37 14.60 -4.87
C LEU A 239 -20.91 14.61 -4.40
N LEU A 240 -20.44 15.69 -3.77
CA LEU A 240 -19.09 15.74 -3.18
C LEU A 240 -18.92 14.72 -2.05
N ARG A 241 -19.93 14.56 -1.19
CA ARG A 241 -19.91 13.54 -0.13
C ARG A 241 -19.85 12.14 -0.71
N ALA A 242 -20.64 11.85 -1.74
CA ALA A 242 -20.62 10.57 -2.43
C ALA A 242 -19.22 10.27 -3.02
N PHE A 243 -18.61 11.28 -3.65
CA PHE A 243 -17.22 11.17 -4.13
C PHE A 243 -16.26 10.83 -2.99
N VAL A 244 -16.28 11.57 -1.88
CA VAL A 244 -15.37 11.33 -0.75
C VAL A 244 -15.59 9.95 -0.12
N ARG A 245 -16.83 9.48 0.00
CA ARG A 245 -17.15 8.14 0.50
C ARG A 245 -16.70 7.01 -0.42
N ALA A 246 -16.46 7.32 -1.69
CA ALA A 246 -15.93 6.36 -2.65
C ALA A 246 -14.39 6.25 -2.60
N LEU A 247 -13.71 7.04 -1.76
CA LEU A 247 -12.27 6.92 -1.55
C LEU A 247 -11.96 5.84 -0.51
N ASP A 248 -10.88 5.10 -0.75
CA ASP A 248 -10.31 4.18 0.23
C ASP A 248 -9.43 4.90 1.25
N ASP A 249 -9.41 4.36 2.46
CA ASP A 249 -8.46 4.76 3.48
C ASP A 249 -7.43 3.65 3.65
N PHE A 250 -6.19 3.93 3.26
CA PHE A 250 -5.11 2.94 3.30
C PHE A 250 -4.41 2.97 4.65
N ASN A 251 -4.39 1.82 5.30
CA ASN A 251 -3.52 1.62 6.47
C ASN A 251 -2.08 1.41 5.97
N PRO A 252 -1.13 2.31 6.27
CA PRO A 252 0.27 2.13 5.88
C PRO A 252 0.96 0.98 6.63
N MET A 253 0.35 0.52 7.73
CA MET A 253 0.86 -0.58 8.56
C MET A 253 0.06 -1.86 8.26
N PHE A 254 0.18 -2.35 7.04
CA PHE A 254 -0.44 -3.61 6.62
C PHE A 254 0.52 -4.79 6.83
N ASN A 255 -0.03 -5.98 6.95
CA ASN A 255 0.75 -7.22 7.04
C ASN A 255 1.43 -7.52 5.70
N VAL A 256 2.64 -8.06 5.75
CA VAL A 256 3.45 -8.38 4.57
C VAL A 256 3.61 -9.89 4.37
N VAL A 257 3.72 -10.64 5.47
CA VAL A 257 3.99 -12.08 5.44
C VAL A 257 2.76 -12.93 5.77
N GLU A 258 1.63 -12.30 5.91
CA GLU A 258 0.31 -12.91 6.08
C GLU A 258 -0.77 -12.09 5.34
N PRO A 259 -1.94 -12.67 5.01
CA PRO A 259 -3.04 -11.98 4.31
C PRO A 259 -3.58 -10.78 5.06
#